data_5ccdcadbd74e211d1b151bc0f0a263d3
#
_entry.id   5ccdcadbd74e211d1b151bc0f0a263d3
#
_cell.length_a   1.000
_cell.length_b   1.000
_cell.length_c   1.000
_cell.angle_alpha   90.00
_cell.angle_beta   90.00
_cell.angle_gamma   90.00
#
_symmetry.space_group_name_H-M   'P 1'
#
loop_
_entity.id
_entity.type
_entity.pdbx_description
1 polymer ?
#
loop_
_entity_poly.entity_id
_entity_poly.type
_entity_poly.pdbx_seq_one_letter_code
_entity_poly.pdbx_strand_id
1 'polypeptide(L)'
;MDRDRTGWRITVPRVSHISALYLITGVCGFVDAACFLSMGGVFAEIMTGNLLFLCFAIGTGQPILGVTKYLLVIAAFLLGALAGGRLLRGPLAEQRIGFAVEWAFLVIALALTAILQPREAGLERDIVT
;
A
#
# COMPACT_ATOMS: atom_id res chain seq x y z
N MET A 1 -35.35 -17.94 -39.80
CA MET A 1 -35.97 -16.92 -38.92
C MET A 1 -35.13 -16.86 -37.69
N ASP A 2 -34.00 -16.16 -37.84
CA ASP A 2 -32.90 -16.09 -36.86
C ASP A 2 -33.16 -14.91 -35.93
N ARG A 3 -33.39 -15.19 -34.65
CA ARG A 3 -33.60 -14.18 -33.61
C ARG A 3 -32.26 -13.72 -33.12
N ASP A 4 -31.83 -12.58 -33.59
CA ASP A 4 -30.73 -11.79 -33.13
C ASP A 4 -30.91 -11.49 -31.62
N ARG A 5 -30.16 -12.17 -30.78
CA ARG A 5 -30.05 -11.87 -29.35
C ARG A 5 -29.05 -10.72 -29.19
N THR A 6 -29.57 -9.52 -29.25
CA THR A 6 -28.82 -8.32 -28.88
C THR A 6 -28.46 -8.36 -27.38
N GLY A 7 -27.43 -9.16 -27.06
CA GLY A 7 -26.79 -9.09 -25.79
C GLY A 7 -26.00 -7.78 -25.68
N TRP A 8 -26.29 -6.98 -24.70
CA TRP A 8 -25.53 -5.82 -24.32
C TRP A 8 -24.06 -6.23 -24.12
N ARG A 9 -23.24 -6.06 -25.16
CA ARG A 9 -21.80 -6.17 -25.01
C ARG A 9 -21.33 -4.89 -24.35
N ILE A 10 -21.06 -4.97 -23.03
CA ILE A 10 -20.25 -3.96 -22.37
C ILE A 10 -18.88 -4.07 -23.03
N THR A 11 -18.61 -3.20 -23.98
CA THR A 11 -17.27 -3.01 -24.54
C THR A 11 -16.45 -2.36 -23.44
N VAL A 12 -15.82 -3.19 -22.61
CA VAL A 12 -14.78 -2.71 -21.70
C VAL A 12 -13.68 -2.13 -22.58
N PRO A 13 -13.38 -0.83 -22.48
CA PRO A 13 -12.32 -0.24 -23.27
C PRO A 13 -11.04 -1.04 -23.00
N ARG A 14 -10.42 -1.54 -24.06
CA ARG A 14 -9.12 -2.21 -24.00
C ARG A 14 -8.11 -1.15 -23.58
N VAL A 15 -7.90 -1.01 -22.26
CA VAL A 15 -6.83 -0.17 -21.73
C VAL A 15 -5.54 -0.74 -22.29
N SER A 16 -4.79 0.05 -23.04
CA SER A 16 -3.48 -0.35 -23.53
C SER A 16 -2.63 -0.74 -22.30
N HIS A 17 -1.86 -1.80 -22.38
CA HIS A 17 -0.95 -2.21 -21.30
C HIS A 17 -0.08 -1.04 -20.84
N ILE A 18 0.31 -0.17 -21.75
CA ILE A 18 1.10 1.03 -21.46
C ILE A 18 0.31 2.02 -20.61
N SER A 19 -0.96 2.29 -20.95
CA SER A 19 -1.81 3.19 -20.17
C SER A 19 -2.10 2.65 -18.77
N ALA A 20 -2.26 1.33 -18.63
CA ALA A 20 -2.43 0.67 -17.33
C ALA A 20 -1.17 0.84 -16.46
N LEU A 21 0.02 0.68 -17.04
CA LEU A 21 1.29 0.88 -16.32
C LEU A 21 1.44 2.33 -15.84
N TYR A 22 1.14 3.32 -16.66
CA TYR A 22 1.18 4.73 -16.23
C TYR A 22 0.20 5.02 -15.10
N LEU A 23 -1.03 4.48 -15.16
CA LEU A 23 -2.02 4.66 -14.12
C LEU A 23 -1.55 4.03 -12.80
N ILE A 24 -1.06 2.79 -12.85
CA ILE A 24 -0.53 2.10 -11.66
C ILE A 24 0.63 2.90 -11.07
N THR A 25 1.60 3.30 -11.87
CA THR A 25 2.74 4.11 -11.41
C THR A 25 2.29 5.42 -10.76
N GLY A 26 1.30 6.09 -11.34
CA GLY A 26 0.74 7.32 -10.77
C GLY A 26 0.05 7.07 -9.42
N VAL A 27 -0.72 5.99 -9.29
CA VAL A 27 -1.36 5.60 -8.04
C VAL A 27 -0.32 5.25 -6.97
N CYS A 28 0.70 4.47 -7.31
CA CYS A 28 1.81 4.13 -6.41
C CYS A 28 2.53 5.37 -5.90
N GLY A 29 2.86 6.31 -6.78
CA GLY A 29 3.49 7.58 -6.38
C GLY A 29 2.60 8.44 -5.49
N PHE A 30 1.28 8.43 -5.72
CA PHE A 30 0.33 9.14 -4.86
C PHE A 30 0.24 8.51 -3.47
N VAL A 31 0.18 7.18 -3.39
CA VAL A 31 0.17 6.44 -2.12
C VAL A 31 1.45 6.68 -1.33
N ASP A 32 2.61 6.65 -1.99
CA ASP A 32 3.90 6.94 -1.35
C ASP A 32 3.96 8.38 -0.81
N ALA A 33 3.47 9.36 -1.57
CA ALA A 33 3.41 10.75 -1.12
C ALA A 33 2.48 10.90 0.10
N ALA A 34 1.31 10.26 0.08
CA ALA A 34 0.37 10.28 1.20
C ALA A 34 0.96 9.63 2.45
N CYS A 35 1.62 8.47 2.31
CA CYS A 35 2.30 7.79 3.41
C CYS A 35 3.45 8.63 3.97
N PHE A 36 4.26 9.24 3.09
CA PHE A 36 5.37 10.09 3.51
C PHE A 36 4.89 11.26 4.37
N LEU A 37 3.79 11.91 3.99
CA LEU A 37 3.24 13.06 4.72
C LEU A 37 2.52 12.64 6.01
N SER A 38 1.80 11.51 6.01
CA SER A 38 0.97 11.09 7.15
C SER A 38 1.68 10.20 8.16
N MET A 39 2.68 9.42 7.72
CA MET A 39 3.41 8.45 8.56
C MET A 39 4.81 8.91 8.98
N GLY A 40 5.08 10.21 8.93
CA GLY A 40 6.35 10.77 9.42
C GLY A 40 7.56 10.42 8.56
N GLY A 41 7.44 10.48 7.23
CA GLY A 41 8.55 10.35 6.30
C GLY A 41 8.91 8.91 5.92
N VAL A 42 7.90 8.03 5.82
CA VAL A 42 8.07 6.63 5.41
C VAL A 42 7.33 6.39 4.10
N PHE A 43 7.93 5.67 3.17
CA PHE A 43 7.32 5.25 1.92
C PHE A 43 6.65 3.89 2.05
N ALA A 44 5.50 3.70 1.41
CA ALA A 44 4.79 2.43 1.39
C ALA A 44 5.40 1.43 0.39
N GLU A 45 5.82 1.89 -0.78
CA GLU A 45 6.26 1.06 -1.90
C GLU A 45 7.74 1.21 -2.22
N ILE A 46 8.31 2.42 -2.11
CA ILE A 46 9.72 2.71 -2.43
C ILE A 46 10.63 2.31 -1.27
N MET A 47 10.96 1.02 -1.17
CA MET A 47 11.85 0.52 -0.10
C MET A 47 13.26 1.07 -0.16
N THR A 48 13.76 1.41 -1.35
CA THR A 48 15.06 2.09 -1.52
C THR A 48 15.07 3.46 -0.86
N GLY A 49 13.96 4.19 -0.89
CA GLY A 49 13.80 5.46 -0.15
C GLY A 49 13.89 5.25 1.37
N ASN A 50 13.20 4.24 1.89
CA ASN A 50 13.26 3.90 3.31
C ASN A 50 14.69 3.51 3.74
N LEU A 51 15.41 2.76 2.92
CA LEU A 51 16.80 2.39 3.17
C LEU A 51 17.73 3.61 3.17
N LEU A 52 17.54 4.54 2.24
CA LEU A 52 18.29 5.78 2.17
C LEU A 52 18.08 6.62 3.43
N PHE A 53 16.84 6.81 3.87
CA PHE A 53 16.53 7.54 5.09
C PHE A 53 17.03 6.84 6.35
N LEU A 54 17.04 5.50 6.37
CA LEU A 54 17.67 4.73 7.42
C LEU A 54 19.17 5.06 7.54
N CYS A 55 19.88 5.06 6.41
CA CYS A 55 21.30 5.42 6.38
C CYS A 55 21.55 6.86 6.87
N PHE A 56 20.71 7.80 6.46
CA PHE A 56 20.78 9.19 6.94
C PHE A 56 20.50 9.28 8.43
N ALA A 57 19.49 8.59 8.95
CA ALA A 57 19.15 8.60 10.36
C ALA A 57 20.30 8.06 11.23
N ILE A 58 20.99 7.02 10.80
CA ILE A 58 22.17 6.47 11.46
C ILE A 58 23.36 7.44 11.35
N GLY A 59 23.61 7.96 10.14
CA GLY A 59 24.76 8.85 9.88
C GLY A 59 24.67 10.20 10.59
N THR A 60 23.46 10.71 10.84
CA THR A 60 23.22 11.97 11.56
C THR A 60 23.01 11.79 13.05
N GLY A 61 23.10 10.56 13.57
CA GLY A 61 22.92 10.27 15.00
C GLY A 61 21.50 10.54 15.50
N GLN A 62 20.49 10.33 14.66
CA GLN A 62 19.09 10.50 15.08
C GLN A 62 18.73 9.55 16.24
N PRO A 63 17.80 9.95 17.14
CA PRO A 63 17.37 9.10 18.23
C PRO A 63 16.81 7.77 17.71
N ILE A 64 16.93 6.72 18.53
CA ILE A 64 16.58 5.32 18.22
C ILE A 64 15.16 5.23 17.61
N LEU A 65 14.21 6.02 18.09
CA LEU A 65 12.84 6.06 17.53
C LEU A 65 12.82 6.44 16.03
N GLY A 66 13.68 7.36 15.60
CA GLY A 66 13.80 7.77 14.21
C GLY A 66 14.33 6.66 13.30
N VAL A 67 15.23 5.83 13.81
CA VAL A 67 15.82 4.68 13.11
C VAL A 67 14.85 3.51 13.07
N THR A 68 14.17 3.23 14.17
CA THR A 68 13.29 2.05 14.33
C THR A 68 12.15 2.02 13.33
N LYS A 69 11.56 3.15 12.96
CA LYS A 69 10.47 3.21 11.99
C LYS A 69 10.88 2.66 10.62
N TYR A 70 12.06 3.01 10.13
CA TYR A 70 12.55 2.53 8.84
C TYR A 70 12.91 1.04 8.89
N LEU A 71 13.52 0.58 9.99
CA LEU A 71 13.80 -0.84 10.20
C LEU A 71 12.52 -1.68 10.21
N LEU A 72 11.48 -1.19 10.89
CA LEU A 72 10.21 -1.88 11.00
C LEU A 72 9.52 -2.02 9.64
N VAL A 73 9.52 -0.97 8.82
CA VAL A 73 8.93 -0.99 7.47
C VAL A 73 9.68 -1.93 6.55
N ILE A 74 11.01 -1.90 6.56
CA ILE A 74 11.84 -2.80 5.76
C ILE A 74 11.64 -4.26 6.19
N ALA A 75 11.60 -4.52 7.51
CA ALA A 75 11.34 -5.86 8.02
C ALA A 75 9.95 -6.36 7.65
N ALA A 76 8.91 -5.52 7.77
CA ALA A 76 7.55 -5.86 7.36
C ALA A 76 7.47 -6.19 5.87
N PHE A 77 8.15 -5.40 5.02
CA PHE A 77 8.23 -5.66 3.58
C PHE A 77 8.89 -7.01 3.28
N LEU A 78 10.03 -7.31 3.91
CA LEU A 78 10.72 -8.60 3.71
C LEU A 78 9.87 -9.77 4.17
N LEU A 79 9.20 -9.67 5.30
CA LEU A 79 8.30 -10.70 5.80
C LEU A 79 7.10 -10.90 4.87
N GLY A 80 6.52 -9.81 4.38
CA GLY A 80 5.43 -9.84 3.39
C GLY A 80 5.87 -10.50 2.07
N ALA A 81 7.04 -10.15 1.57
CA ALA A 81 7.61 -10.74 0.35
C ALA A 81 7.90 -12.25 0.52
N LEU A 82 8.43 -12.66 1.67
CA LEU A 82 8.66 -14.07 1.98
C LEU A 82 7.35 -14.86 2.09
N ALA A 83 6.37 -14.32 2.79
CA ALA A 83 5.05 -14.92 2.94
C ALA A 83 4.33 -15.07 1.59
N GLY A 84 4.28 -13.96 0.81
CA GLY A 84 3.71 -13.96 -0.52
C GLY A 84 4.41 -14.91 -1.48
N GLY A 85 5.74 -14.91 -1.46
CA GLY A 85 6.53 -15.84 -2.29
C GLY A 85 6.31 -17.31 -1.95
N ARG A 86 6.06 -17.64 -0.67
CA ARG A 86 5.71 -19.00 -0.26
C ARG A 86 4.28 -19.38 -0.64
N LEU A 87 3.34 -18.46 -0.46
CA LEU A 87 1.93 -18.69 -0.79
C LEU A 87 1.73 -18.91 -2.28
N LEU A 88 2.44 -18.19 -3.12
CA LEU A 88 2.35 -18.28 -4.58
C LEU A 88 3.10 -19.51 -5.17
N ARG A 89 3.94 -20.21 -4.40
CA ARG A 89 4.61 -21.45 -4.83
C ARG A 89 3.80 -22.70 -4.60
N GLY A 90 2.67 -22.63 -3.87
CA GLY A 90 1.82 -23.78 -3.56
C GLY A 90 0.74 -24.04 -4.62
N PRO A 91 -0.09 -25.09 -4.42
CA PRO A 91 -1.25 -25.40 -5.28
C PRO A 91 -2.32 -24.27 -5.31
N LEU A 92 -2.16 -23.26 -4.48
CA LEU A 92 -2.98 -22.05 -4.41
C LEU A 92 -2.51 -20.93 -5.35
N ALA A 93 -1.64 -21.24 -6.31
CA ALA A 93 -1.08 -20.30 -7.29
C ALA A 93 -2.11 -19.69 -8.27
N GLU A 94 -3.42 -19.82 -8.01
CA GLU A 94 -4.42 -19.06 -8.73
C GLU A 94 -4.29 -17.58 -8.40
N GLN A 95 -4.08 -16.76 -9.41
CA GLN A 95 -4.00 -15.30 -9.31
C GLN A 95 -5.14 -14.69 -8.46
N ARG A 96 -6.30 -15.33 -8.46
CA ARG A 96 -7.48 -14.90 -7.69
C ARG A 96 -7.25 -14.93 -6.18
N ILE A 97 -6.50 -15.92 -5.68
CA ILE A 97 -6.22 -16.05 -4.25
C ILE A 97 -5.22 -14.99 -3.79
N GLY A 98 -4.20 -14.69 -4.61
CA GLY A 98 -3.27 -13.59 -4.34
C GLY A 98 -3.99 -12.26 -4.18
N PHE A 99 -4.86 -11.91 -5.13
CA PHE A 99 -5.68 -10.70 -5.05
C PHE A 99 -6.64 -10.69 -3.86
N ALA A 100 -7.27 -11.82 -3.53
CA ALA A 100 -8.17 -11.89 -2.38
C ALA A 100 -7.44 -11.65 -1.05
N VAL A 101 -6.24 -12.20 -0.90
CA VAL A 101 -5.40 -11.99 0.28
C VAL A 101 -4.96 -10.52 0.37
N GLU A 102 -4.52 -9.92 -0.74
CA GLU A 102 -4.15 -8.50 -0.79
C GLU A 102 -5.31 -7.59 -0.38
N TRP A 103 -6.50 -7.81 -0.96
CA TRP A 103 -7.72 -7.08 -0.59
C TRP A 103 -8.09 -7.25 0.88
N ALA A 104 -7.96 -8.46 1.43
CA ALA A 104 -8.21 -8.71 2.84
C ALA A 104 -7.28 -7.90 3.74
N PHE A 105 -5.97 -7.86 3.43
CA PHE A 105 -5.01 -7.04 4.16
C PHE A 105 -5.30 -5.54 4.07
N LEU A 106 -5.68 -5.03 2.89
CA LEU A 106 -6.05 -3.63 2.71
C LEU A 106 -7.29 -3.25 3.53
N VAL A 107 -8.31 -4.11 3.53
CA VAL A 107 -9.53 -3.89 4.32
C VAL A 107 -9.23 -3.91 5.82
N ILE A 108 -8.40 -4.85 6.28
CA ILE A 108 -7.97 -4.92 7.68
C ILE A 108 -7.18 -3.67 8.07
N ALA A 109 -6.23 -3.25 7.24
CA ALA A 109 -5.44 -2.04 7.47
C ALA A 109 -6.34 -0.80 7.54
N LEU A 110 -7.28 -0.65 6.62
CA LEU A 110 -8.24 0.44 6.61
C LEU A 110 -9.13 0.44 7.87
N ALA A 111 -9.63 -0.73 8.27
CA ALA A 111 -10.45 -0.88 9.47
C ALA A 111 -9.66 -0.52 10.73
N LEU A 112 -8.42 -1.00 10.86
CA LEU A 112 -7.54 -0.66 11.97
C LEU A 112 -7.26 0.85 12.02
N THR A 113 -6.96 1.47 10.90
CA THR A 113 -6.73 2.91 10.82
C THR A 113 -7.97 3.69 11.24
N ALA A 114 -9.15 3.31 10.76
CA ALA A 114 -10.41 3.95 11.12
C ALA A 114 -10.76 3.80 12.63
N ILE A 115 -10.38 2.66 13.24
CA ILE A 115 -10.61 2.41 14.67
C ILE A 115 -9.59 3.16 15.55
N LEU A 116 -8.34 3.28 15.10
CA LEU A 116 -7.26 3.87 15.88
C LEU A 116 -7.19 5.41 15.77
N GLN A 117 -7.69 5.99 14.68
CA GLN A 117 -7.71 7.45 14.47
C GLN A 117 -8.85 8.28 15.10
N PRO A 118 -9.94 7.75 15.69
CA PRO A 118 -11.03 8.59 16.17
C PRO A 118 -10.69 9.46 17.39
N ARG A 119 -9.50 9.35 17.97
CA ARG A 119 -9.20 10.01 19.25
C ARG A 119 -8.39 11.31 19.14
N GLU A 120 -7.72 11.57 18.03
CA GLU A 120 -6.85 12.75 17.92
C GLU A 120 -7.58 14.00 17.43
N ALA A 121 -8.65 13.85 16.66
CA ALA A 121 -9.44 14.98 16.13
C ALA A 121 -10.28 15.72 17.20
N GLY A 122 -10.42 15.18 18.39
CA GLY A 122 -11.14 15.79 19.51
C GLY A 122 -10.30 16.68 20.41
N LEU A 123 -9.00 16.41 20.51
CA LEU A 123 -8.11 17.10 21.45
C LEU A 123 -7.56 18.44 20.93
N GLU A 124 -7.47 18.63 19.62
CA GLU A 124 -7.00 19.89 19.06
C GLU A 124 -8.05 21.03 19.06
N ARG A 125 -9.34 20.69 19.18
CA ARG A 125 -10.42 21.72 19.24
C ARG A 125 -10.49 22.42 20.57
N ASP A 126 -10.03 21.81 21.64
CA ASP A 126 -10.13 22.36 23.01
C ASP A 126 -8.92 23.20 23.42
N ILE A 127 -7.90 23.32 22.57
CA ILE A 127 -6.67 24.09 22.85
C ILE A 127 -6.70 25.48 22.19
N VAL A 128 -7.65 25.76 21.28
CA VAL A 128 -7.73 27.02 20.50
C VAL A 128 -8.89 27.93 20.97
N THR A 129 -9.58 27.60 22.05
CA THR A 129 -10.52 28.50 22.76
C THR A 129 -9.97 28.90 24.10
#